data_12375184918e5d1e1429e4d85a163bca
#
_entry.id   12375184918e5d1e1429e4d85a163bca
#
_cell.length_a   1.000
_cell.length_b   1.000
_cell.length_c   1.000
_cell.angle_alpha   90.00
_cell.angle_beta   90.00
_cell.angle_gamma   90.00
#
_symmetry.space_group_name_H-M   'P 1'
#
loop_
_entity.id
_entity.type
_entity.pdbx_description
1 polymer ?
#
loop_
_entity_poly.entity_id
_entity_poly.type
_entity_poly.pdbx_seq_one_letter_code
_entity_poly.pdbx_strand_id
1 'polypeptide(L)'
;MMFFRPVFALLFLACISMGASAETIGPADKTEFQRIIAGQITAFRADDGPAAYDFAAPVIKNIFPSPEIFMAMVKQGYPQVYRPQSYNFAETLLDPTGRPIQNVTIIGPDGKTYTAVYTMEKQPDGAWRIAACTIVEIPGVDA
;
A
#
# COMPACT_ATOMS: atom_id res chain seq x y z
N MET A 1 -61.39 -39.76 -19.96
CA MET A 1 -60.38 -38.96 -20.66
C MET A 1 -59.61 -38.12 -19.65
N MET A 2 -58.45 -38.59 -19.31
CA MET A 2 -57.55 -37.78 -18.45
C MET A 2 -56.59 -36.96 -19.31
N PHE A 3 -56.73 -35.67 -19.23
CA PHE A 3 -55.75 -34.76 -19.83
C PHE A 3 -54.63 -34.55 -18.86
N PHE A 4 -53.47 -35.15 -19.13
CA PHE A 4 -52.20 -34.81 -18.44
C PHE A 4 -51.73 -33.46 -18.96
N ARG A 5 -51.74 -32.45 -18.11
CA ARG A 5 -51.03 -31.18 -18.34
C ARG A 5 -49.62 -31.35 -17.83
N PRO A 6 -48.60 -31.23 -18.68
CA PRO A 6 -47.25 -31.17 -18.17
C PRO A 6 -47.04 -29.81 -17.47
N VAL A 7 -46.81 -29.88 -16.18
CA VAL A 7 -46.30 -28.72 -15.46
C VAL A 7 -44.85 -28.56 -15.86
N PHE A 8 -44.59 -27.59 -16.75
CA PHE A 8 -43.25 -27.15 -17.02
C PHE A 8 -42.75 -26.39 -15.77
N ALA A 9 -41.99 -27.07 -14.93
CA ALA A 9 -41.21 -26.41 -13.91
C ALA A 9 -40.08 -25.62 -14.59
N LEU A 10 -40.27 -24.31 -14.71
CA LEU A 10 -39.25 -23.42 -15.17
C LEU A 10 -38.20 -23.30 -14.05
N LEU A 11 -37.13 -24.08 -14.21
CA LEU A 11 -35.96 -23.95 -13.31
C LEU A 11 -35.29 -22.63 -13.68
N PHE A 12 -35.55 -21.57 -12.89
CA PHE A 12 -34.81 -20.33 -12.96
C PHE A 12 -33.42 -20.63 -12.38
N LEU A 13 -32.46 -20.91 -13.25
CA LEU A 13 -31.06 -20.93 -12.90
C LEU A 13 -30.65 -19.49 -12.66
N ALA A 14 -30.70 -19.07 -11.40
CA ALA A 14 -30.13 -17.80 -11.02
C ALA A 14 -28.61 -17.91 -11.21
N CYS A 15 -28.12 -17.43 -12.36
CA CYS A 15 -26.71 -17.13 -12.53
C CYS A 15 -26.36 -16.03 -11.52
N ILE A 16 -25.90 -16.44 -10.36
CA ILE A 16 -25.17 -15.52 -9.48
C ILE A 16 -23.85 -15.26 -10.21
N SER A 17 -23.83 -14.22 -11.04
CA SER A 17 -22.58 -13.67 -11.48
C SER A 17 -21.88 -13.09 -10.25
N MET A 18 -20.97 -13.86 -9.66
CA MET A 18 -19.96 -13.30 -8.79
C MET A 18 -19.12 -12.36 -9.67
N GLY A 19 -19.58 -11.12 -9.83
CA GLY A 19 -18.76 -10.06 -10.35
C GLY A 19 -17.59 -9.92 -9.41
N ALA A 20 -16.37 -10.21 -9.91
CA ALA A 20 -15.18 -9.75 -9.23
C ALA A 20 -15.34 -8.24 -9.10
N SER A 21 -15.73 -7.77 -7.91
CA SER A 21 -15.71 -6.34 -7.62
C SER A 21 -14.26 -5.92 -7.71
N ALA A 22 -13.93 -5.10 -8.72
CA ALA A 22 -12.66 -4.40 -8.75
C ALA A 22 -12.53 -3.69 -7.40
N GLU A 23 -11.47 -4.00 -6.64
CA GLU A 23 -11.24 -3.32 -5.38
C GLU A 23 -11.09 -1.83 -5.66
N THR A 24 -12.10 -1.07 -5.28
CA THR A 24 -12.04 0.39 -5.32
C THR A 24 -11.45 0.86 -4.01
N ILE A 25 -10.48 1.76 -4.10
CA ILE A 25 -9.87 2.39 -2.92
C ILE A 25 -10.91 3.34 -2.32
N GLY A 26 -11.41 3.00 -1.14
CA GLY A 26 -12.32 3.85 -0.39
C GLY A 26 -11.60 4.87 0.50
N PRO A 27 -12.35 5.84 1.09
CA PRO A 27 -11.77 6.82 2.03
C PRO A 27 -11.11 6.17 3.24
N ALA A 28 -11.65 5.07 3.75
CA ALA A 28 -11.09 4.33 4.88
C ALA A 28 -9.73 3.71 4.52
N ASP A 29 -9.56 3.22 3.30
CA ASP A 29 -8.29 2.67 2.83
C ASP A 29 -7.23 3.75 2.74
N LYS A 30 -7.56 4.92 2.19
CA LYS A 30 -6.64 6.07 2.13
C LYS A 30 -6.15 6.47 3.52
N THR A 31 -7.06 6.58 4.47
CA THR A 31 -6.73 6.90 5.86
C THR A 31 -5.78 5.87 6.45
N GLU A 32 -6.03 4.59 6.18
CA GLU A 32 -5.19 3.50 6.67
C GLU A 32 -3.80 3.52 6.04
N PHE A 33 -3.68 3.77 4.73
CA PHE A 33 -2.37 3.90 4.06
C PHE A 33 -1.54 5.02 4.67
N GLN A 34 -2.16 6.18 4.90
CA GLN A 34 -1.51 7.33 5.51
C GLN A 34 -1.07 7.03 6.95
N ARG A 35 -1.90 6.34 7.72
CA ARG A 35 -1.58 5.91 9.09
C ARG A 35 -0.36 4.98 9.11
N ILE A 36 -0.32 4.00 8.23
CA ILE A 36 0.77 3.02 8.13
C ILE A 36 2.07 3.71 7.75
N ILE A 37 2.05 4.55 6.73
CA ILE A 37 3.24 5.25 6.25
C ILE A 37 3.76 6.22 7.32
N ALA A 38 2.87 7.02 7.93
CA ALA A 38 3.24 7.92 9.02
C ALA A 38 3.81 7.16 10.21
N GLY A 39 3.23 6.02 10.56
CA GLY A 39 3.71 5.14 11.63
C GLY A 39 5.11 4.61 11.36
N GLN A 40 5.38 4.20 10.12
CA GLN A 40 6.72 3.73 9.75
C GLN A 40 7.75 4.86 9.78
N ILE A 41 7.43 6.04 9.27
CA ILE A 41 8.34 7.20 9.32
C ILE A 41 8.62 7.59 10.78
N THR A 42 7.62 7.57 11.63
CA THR A 42 7.79 7.81 13.07
C THR A 42 8.73 6.78 13.71
N ALA A 43 8.58 5.50 13.36
CA ALA A 43 9.46 4.43 13.83
C ALA A 43 10.90 4.61 13.31
N PHE A 44 11.09 5.03 12.07
CA PHE A 44 12.42 5.37 11.54
C PHE A 44 13.07 6.50 12.33
N ARG A 45 12.32 7.56 12.62
CA ARG A 45 12.83 8.70 13.42
C ARG A 45 13.23 8.31 14.83
N ALA A 46 12.57 7.29 15.38
CA ALA A 46 12.88 6.73 16.70
C ALA A 46 13.96 5.65 16.65
N ASP A 47 14.47 5.29 15.47
CA ASP A 47 15.33 4.12 15.25
C ASP A 47 14.75 2.82 15.80
N ASP A 48 13.40 2.74 15.78
CA ASP A 48 12.66 1.54 16.22
C ASP A 48 12.52 0.57 15.05
N GLY A 49 13.56 -0.24 14.86
CA GLY A 49 13.62 -1.21 13.76
C GLY A 49 12.48 -2.22 13.78
N PRO A 50 12.17 -2.88 14.91
CA PRO A 50 11.05 -3.80 15.00
C PRO A 50 9.71 -3.18 14.62
N ALA A 51 9.39 -1.98 15.10
CA ALA A 51 8.14 -1.28 14.76
C ALA A 51 8.08 -0.91 13.28
N ALA A 52 9.16 -0.36 12.72
CA ALA A 52 9.24 -0.01 11.30
C ALA A 52 9.08 -1.25 10.40
N TYR A 53 9.68 -2.35 10.80
CA TYR A 53 9.66 -3.63 10.08
C TYR A 53 8.26 -4.26 10.06
N ASP A 54 7.47 -4.09 11.11
CA ASP A 54 6.11 -4.61 11.21
C ASP A 54 5.16 -4.04 10.14
N PHE A 55 5.44 -2.85 9.64
CA PHE A 55 4.65 -2.23 8.57
C PHE A 55 4.97 -2.80 7.17
N ALA A 56 6.05 -3.56 7.03
CA ALA A 56 6.47 -4.15 5.76
C ALA A 56 5.69 -5.43 5.44
N ALA A 57 5.32 -5.58 4.16
CA ALA A 57 4.69 -6.80 3.66
C ALA A 57 5.69 -7.97 3.60
N PRO A 58 5.20 -9.21 3.51
CA PRO A 58 6.06 -10.40 3.45
C PRO A 58 7.12 -10.36 2.35
N VAL A 59 6.84 -9.76 1.19
CA VAL A 59 7.81 -9.64 0.10
C VAL A 59 9.07 -8.88 0.53
N ILE A 60 8.93 -7.83 1.34
CA ILE A 60 10.06 -7.08 1.88
C ILE A 60 10.79 -7.92 2.94
N LYS A 61 10.05 -8.58 3.83
CA LYS A 61 10.62 -9.42 4.89
C LYS A 61 11.38 -10.63 4.35
N ASN A 62 10.99 -11.14 3.19
CA ASN A 62 11.70 -12.22 2.52
C ASN A 62 13.05 -11.76 1.96
N ILE A 63 13.14 -10.51 1.47
CA ILE A 63 14.38 -9.92 0.96
C ILE A 63 15.29 -9.48 2.10
N PHE A 64 14.71 -8.91 3.16
CA PHE A 64 15.41 -8.39 4.34
C PHE A 64 14.92 -9.15 5.57
N PRO A 65 15.55 -10.29 5.92
CA PRO A 65 14.95 -11.26 6.85
C PRO A 65 15.02 -10.88 8.34
N SER A 66 15.51 -9.69 8.68
CA SER A 66 15.50 -9.18 10.05
C SER A 66 15.29 -7.68 10.10
N PRO A 67 14.77 -7.13 11.22
CA PRO A 67 14.65 -5.69 11.40
C PRO A 67 15.99 -4.96 11.24
N GLU A 68 17.09 -5.55 11.71
CA GLU A 68 18.44 -4.97 11.64
C GLU A 68 18.91 -4.82 10.19
N ILE A 69 18.72 -5.87 9.37
CA ILE A 69 19.07 -5.85 7.95
C ILE A 69 18.20 -4.83 7.20
N PHE A 70 16.89 -4.80 7.50
CA PHE A 70 15.96 -3.85 6.93
C PHE A 70 16.36 -2.40 7.26
N MET A 71 16.64 -2.10 8.52
CA MET A 71 17.04 -0.76 8.94
C MET A 71 18.36 -0.32 8.32
N ALA A 72 19.34 -1.20 8.19
CA ALA A 72 20.61 -0.89 7.54
C ALA A 72 20.39 -0.50 6.07
N MET A 73 19.53 -1.22 5.36
CA MET A 73 19.16 -0.92 3.98
C MET A 73 18.44 0.43 3.87
N VAL A 74 17.49 0.72 4.75
CA VAL A 74 16.71 1.98 4.72
C VAL A 74 17.63 3.18 5.00
N LYS A 75 18.50 3.09 5.99
CA LYS A 75 19.46 4.16 6.33
C LYS A 75 20.36 4.49 5.14
N GLN A 76 20.82 3.47 4.42
CA GLN A 76 21.76 3.63 3.33
C GLN A 76 21.08 4.05 2.02
N GLY A 77 19.96 3.43 1.68
CA GLY A 77 19.31 3.56 0.38
C GLY A 77 18.11 4.51 0.33
N TYR A 78 17.51 4.85 1.48
CA TYR A 78 16.26 5.61 1.58
C TYR A 78 16.32 6.71 2.63
N PRO A 79 17.37 7.57 2.60
CA PRO A 79 17.52 8.63 3.61
C PRO A 79 16.34 9.60 3.61
N GLN A 80 15.64 9.76 2.48
CA GLN A 80 14.48 10.64 2.32
C GLN A 80 13.33 10.24 3.23
N VAL A 81 13.06 8.94 3.39
CA VAL A 81 11.99 8.44 4.28
C VAL A 81 12.51 8.12 5.68
N TYR A 82 13.80 7.87 5.82
CA TYR A 82 14.43 7.62 7.11
C TYR A 82 14.50 8.90 7.98
N ARG A 83 14.83 10.02 7.36
CA ARG A 83 14.98 11.32 8.04
C ARG A 83 14.47 12.48 7.16
N PRO A 84 13.18 12.48 6.78
CA PRO A 84 12.65 13.62 6.03
C PRO A 84 12.67 14.90 6.89
N GLN A 85 12.93 16.04 6.26
CA GLN A 85 12.69 17.34 6.91
C GLN A 85 11.18 17.56 7.10
N SER A 86 10.40 17.20 6.07
CA SER A 86 8.94 17.22 6.10
C SER A 86 8.37 16.27 5.06
N TYR A 87 7.11 15.90 5.24
CA TYR A 87 6.39 15.11 4.23
C TYR A 87 4.90 15.45 4.24
N ASN A 88 4.27 15.33 3.07
CA ASN A 88 2.84 15.52 2.88
C ASN A 88 2.28 14.39 2.00
N PHE A 89 1.12 13.88 2.36
CA PHE A 89 0.44 12.90 1.53
C PHE A 89 -0.14 13.57 0.28
N ALA A 90 0.06 12.94 -0.85
CA ALA A 90 -0.45 13.35 -2.15
C ALA A 90 -1.49 12.35 -2.66
N GLU A 91 -1.50 12.02 -3.96
CA GLU A 91 -2.52 11.20 -4.56
C GLU A 91 -2.50 9.76 -4.05
N THR A 92 -3.68 9.17 -3.95
CA THR A 92 -3.89 7.73 -3.81
C THR A 92 -4.50 7.23 -5.12
N LEU A 93 -3.86 6.27 -5.75
CA LEU A 93 -4.28 5.75 -7.06
C LEU A 93 -3.97 4.26 -7.18
N LEU A 94 -4.43 3.65 -8.27
CA LEU A 94 -4.06 2.28 -8.63
C LEU A 94 -2.90 2.31 -9.63
N ASP A 95 -1.94 1.40 -9.48
CA ASP A 95 -0.92 1.18 -10.50
C ASP A 95 -1.50 0.40 -11.70
N PRO A 96 -0.75 0.24 -12.82
CA PRO A 96 -1.25 -0.49 -13.99
C PRO A 96 -1.63 -1.95 -13.71
N THR A 97 -1.14 -2.54 -12.61
CA THR A 97 -1.48 -3.92 -12.19
C THR A 97 -2.68 -3.98 -11.24
N GLY A 98 -3.27 -2.81 -10.91
CA GLY A 98 -4.39 -2.70 -9.99
C GLY A 98 -4.02 -2.66 -8.51
N ARG A 99 -2.73 -2.48 -8.16
CA ARG A 99 -2.28 -2.37 -6.77
C ARG A 99 -2.42 -0.93 -6.29
N PRO A 100 -2.87 -0.71 -5.04
CA PRO A 100 -2.95 0.64 -4.49
C PRO A 100 -1.58 1.27 -4.31
N ILE A 101 -1.47 2.53 -4.70
CA ILE A 101 -0.31 3.39 -4.50
C ILE A 101 -0.72 4.59 -3.67
N GLN A 102 0.08 4.93 -2.67
CA GLN A 102 0.02 6.20 -1.96
C GLN A 102 1.29 7.00 -2.26
N ASN A 103 1.14 8.13 -2.91
CA ASN A 103 2.22 9.07 -3.13
C ASN A 103 2.41 9.99 -1.93
N VAL A 104 3.66 10.28 -1.62
CA VAL A 104 4.06 11.17 -0.53
C VAL A 104 5.09 12.15 -1.06
N THR A 105 4.82 13.44 -0.95
CA THR A 105 5.80 14.48 -1.26
C THR A 105 6.74 14.64 -0.07
N ILE A 106 8.02 14.54 -0.29
CA ILE A 106 9.04 14.55 0.76
C ILE A 106 10.05 15.66 0.47
N ILE A 107 10.37 16.42 1.51
CA ILE A 107 11.59 17.21 1.55
C ILE A 107 12.64 16.36 2.25
N GLY A 108 13.66 15.93 1.52
CA GLY A 108 14.73 15.09 2.05
C GLY A 108 15.65 15.82 3.02
N PRO A 109 16.55 15.09 3.69
CA PRO A 109 17.55 15.71 4.57
C PRO A 109 18.52 16.64 3.81
N ASP A 110 18.64 16.47 2.50
CA ASP A 110 19.42 17.33 1.59
C ASP A 110 18.67 18.60 1.15
N GLY A 111 17.42 18.80 1.58
CA GLY A 111 16.55 19.92 1.20
C GLY A 111 15.90 19.78 -0.18
N LYS A 112 16.16 18.71 -0.90
CA LYS A 112 15.54 18.45 -2.20
C LYS A 112 14.16 17.85 -2.06
N THR A 113 13.34 18.04 -3.10
CA THR A 113 11.97 17.49 -3.16
C THR A 113 11.95 16.16 -3.87
N TYR A 114 11.27 15.20 -3.26
CA TYR A 114 11.09 13.84 -3.78
C TYR A 114 9.62 13.45 -3.73
N THR A 115 9.25 12.50 -4.57
CA THR A 115 8.02 11.72 -4.39
C THR A 115 8.41 10.33 -3.93
N ALA A 116 7.89 9.91 -2.78
CA ALA A 116 7.94 8.52 -2.36
C ALA A 116 6.65 7.83 -2.85
N VAL A 117 6.81 6.79 -3.64
CA VAL A 117 5.71 6.00 -4.20
C VAL A 117 5.60 4.72 -3.39
N TYR A 118 4.62 4.66 -2.50
CA TYR A 118 4.37 3.49 -1.67
C TYR A 118 3.35 2.58 -2.33
N THR A 119 3.71 1.32 -2.56
CA THR A 119 2.77 0.29 -2.99
C THR A 119 2.25 -0.45 -1.77
N MET A 120 0.92 -0.54 -1.66
CA MET A 120 0.25 -1.19 -0.53
C MET A 120 -0.25 -2.58 -0.92
N GLU A 121 -0.18 -3.52 0.02
CA GLU A 121 -0.64 -4.89 -0.16
C GLU A 121 -1.55 -5.30 0.99
N LYS A 122 -2.75 -5.79 0.62
CA LYS A 122 -3.69 -6.31 1.60
C LYS A 122 -3.32 -7.73 1.99
N GLN A 123 -3.23 -7.97 3.28
CA GLN A 123 -2.91 -9.27 3.85
C GLN A 123 -4.16 -10.16 3.97
N PRO A 124 -4.01 -11.49 4.12
CA PRO A 124 -5.14 -12.40 4.30
C PRO A 124 -6.05 -12.06 5.50
N ASP A 125 -5.50 -11.43 6.54
CA ASP A 125 -6.25 -10.96 7.72
C ASP A 125 -6.97 -9.61 7.50
N GLY A 126 -6.84 -9.01 6.31
CA GLY A 126 -7.41 -7.72 5.97
C GLY A 126 -6.56 -6.51 6.31
N ALA A 127 -5.43 -6.68 7.00
CA ALA A 127 -4.50 -5.59 7.27
C ALA A 127 -3.74 -5.17 6.01
N TRP A 128 -3.45 -3.87 5.89
CA TRP A 128 -2.59 -3.35 4.83
C TRP A 128 -1.14 -3.28 5.30
N ARG A 129 -0.21 -3.55 4.38
CA ARG A 129 1.23 -3.41 4.62
C ARG A 129 1.90 -2.79 3.40
N ILE A 130 3.10 -2.26 3.63
CA ILE A 130 3.93 -1.64 2.58
C ILE A 130 4.67 -2.74 1.83
N ALA A 131 4.39 -2.88 0.53
CA ALA A 131 5.03 -3.88 -0.33
C ALA A 131 6.22 -3.32 -1.11
N ALA A 132 6.25 -2.00 -1.36
CA ALA A 132 7.34 -1.32 -2.05
C ALA A 132 7.35 0.17 -1.72
N CYS A 133 8.51 0.77 -1.83
CA CYS A 133 8.70 2.21 -1.79
C CYS A 133 9.73 2.60 -2.85
N THR A 134 9.34 3.45 -3.79
CA THR A 134 10.24 3.98 -4.81
C THR A 134 10.39 5.48 -4.61
N ILE A 135 11.62 5.96 -4.58
CA ILE A 135 11.93 7.39 -4.41
C ILE A 135 12.25 7.99 -5.76
N VAL A 136 11.55 9.05 -6.10
CA VAL A 136 11.75 9.81 -7.34
C VAL A 136 12.06 11.25 -7.01
N GLU A 137 13.22 11.74 -7.43
CA GLU A 137 13.55 13.16 -7.30
C GLU A 137 12.71 13.99 -8.25
N ILE A 138 12.21 15.15 -7.78
CA ILE A 138 11.52 16.13 -8.62
C ILE A 138 12.53 17.23 -8.96
N PRO A 139 13.08 17.25 -10.20
CA PRO A 139 14.11 18.22 -10.57
C PRO A 139 13.55 19.64 -10.62
N GLY A 140 14.36 20.62 -10.19
CA GLY A 140 14.04 22.04 -10.28
C GLY A 140 13.05 22.57 -9.25
N VAL A 141 12.64 21.74 -8.27
CA VAL A 141 11.81 22.14 -7.13
C VAL A 141 12.66 22.02 -5.87
N ASP A 142 13.27 23.11 -5.47
CA ASP A 142 13.99 23.21 -4.20
C ASP A 142 13.08 23.84 -3.15
N ALA A 143 13.07 23.25 -1.98
CA ALA A 143 12.32 23.79 -0.84
C ALA A 143 12.99 25.04 -0.28
#